data_df8e8ebdd90d058f520b19cba3b1a982
#
_entry.id   df8e8ebdd90d058f520b19cba3b1a982
#
_cell.length_a   1.000
_cell.length_b   1.000
_cell.length_c   1.000
_cell.angle_alpha   90.00
_cell.angle_beta   90.00
_cell.angle_gamma   90.00
#
_symmetry.space_group_name_H-M   'P 1'
#
loop_
_entity.id
_entity.type
_entity.pdbx_description
1 polymer ?
#
loop_
_entity_poly.entity_id
_entity_poly.type
_entity_poly.pdbx_seq_one_letter_code
_entity_poly.pdbx_strand_id
1 'polypeptide(L)'
;MHKISCFILVFLIVCNLNAQGESIAEQLGYPKDSKLLIVHADDLGVSHSENVASFDALEHGSVTSASMMVPTPWFTEVVKYAKTNNPNLDFGLHLTITSEWENYKWGPVSSKDSVTGLLNKNGYFYSAVDSVVQNASAKEVEIEINNQIKTAYKAGIDVTHLDAHMGGVMNTPEYLEAYIKAGRANNVPVLLTKQIPFLNDVLEKMEPSNKDVVVDNLYSAGPTDFDNGMADFYTDLMGKIAPGLSCLIIHLAQDNDEMQAVTVDHPYWGSAWRQADYDFFTSEKCKTLLEENNIKLITWKEIRDKILRAE
;
A
#
# COMPACT_ATOMS: atom_id res chain seq x y z
N MET A 1 -11.85 76.32 -29.86
CA MET A 1 -12.38 74.92 -29.85
C MET A 1 -11.28 74.01 -29.44
N HIS A 2 -11.21 73.60 -28.14
CA HIS A 2 -10.21 72.69 -27.64
C HIS A 2 -10.86 71.26 -27.54
N LYS A 3 -10.26 70.34 -28.29
CA LYS A 3 -10.67 68.92 -28.22
C LYS A 3 -9.92 68.26 -27.05
N ILE A 4 -10.66 67.89 -26.02
CA ILE A 4 -10.15 67.06 -24.94
C ILE A 4 -10.22 65.60 -25.39
N SER A 5 -9.06 64.97 -25.59
CA SER A 5 -8.95 63.54 -25.92
C SER A 5 -8.89 62.75 -24.58
N CYS A 6 -9.94 61.99 -24.29
CA CYS A 6 -10.01 61.15 -23.09
C CYS A 6 -9.31 59.80 -23.39
N PHE A 7 -8.15 59.56 -22.78
CA PHE A 7 -7.46 58.27 -22.82
C PHE A 7 -8.09 57.34 -21.76
N ILE A 8 -8.82 56.33 -22.22
CA ILE A 8 -9.30 55.25 -21.32
C ILE A 8 -8.15 54.25 -21.15
N LEU A 9 -7.56 54.25 -19.98
CA LEU A 9 -6.55 53.27 -19.59
C LEU A 9 -7.27 51.95 -19.14
N VAL A 10 -7.30 50.98 -20.02
CA VAL A 10 -7.82 49.64 -19.68
C VAL A 10 -6.75 48.90 -18.86
N PHE A 11 -6.99 48.76 -17.57
CA PHE A 11 -6.20 47.88 -16.70
C PHE A 11 -6.59 46.42 -16.97
N LEU A 12 -5.78 45.71 -17.74
CA LEU A 12 -5.84 44.26 -17.85
C LEU A 12 -5.33 43.67 -16.53
N ILE A 13 -6.24 43.29 -15.67
CA ILE A 13 -5.92 42.42 -14.52
C ILE A 13 -5.57 41.04 -15.10
N VAL A 14 -4.29 40.75 -15.23
CA VAL A 14 -3.80 39.38 -15.48
C VAL A 14 -3.95 38.61 -14.19
N CYS A 15 -5.07 37.90 -14.03
CA CYS A 15 -5.19 36.85 -13.05
C CYS A 15 -4.19 35.75 -13.46
N ASN A 16 -3.05 35.70 -12.82
CA ASN A 16 -2.23 34.50 -12.81
C ASN A 16 -3.01 33.42 -12.00
N LEU A 17 -3.90 32.70 -12.70
CA LEU A 17 -4.36 31.43 -12.24
C LEU A 17 -3.11 30.51 -12.27
N ASN A 18 -2.46 30.35 -11.12
CA ASN A 18 -1.58 29.23 -10.91
C ASN A 18 -2.48 27.99 -11.07
N ALA A 19 -2.39 27.35 -12.22
CA ALA A 19 -2.97 26.05 -12.46
C ALA A 19 -2.14 25.00 -11.66
N GLN A 20 -2.24 25.05 -10.35
CA GLN A 20 -1.91 23.92 -9.50
C GLN A 20 -3.01 22.90 -9.79
N GLY A 21 -2.66 21.74 -10.36
CA GLY A 21 -3.63 20.69 -10.63
C GLY A 21 -4.43 20.34 -9.35
N GLU A 22 -5.63 19.82 -9.53
CA GLU A 22 -6.47 19.37 -8.41
C GLU A 22 -5.67 18.43 -7.50
N SER A 23 -5.76 18.64 -6.19
CA SER A 23 -5.19 17.72 -5.19
C SER A 23 -5.91 16.38 -5.25
N ILE A 24 -5.28 15.32 -4.76
CA ILE A 24 -5.92 13.98 -4.69
C ILE A 24 -7.24 14.06 -3.90
N ALA A 25 -7.31 14.88 -2.86
CA ALA A 25 -8.55 15.08 -2.11
C ALA A 25 -9.68 15.65 -3.01
N GLU A 26 -9.40 16.67 -3.81
CA GLU A 26 -10.37 17.28 -4.72
C GLU A 26 -10.79 16.31 -5.83
N GLN A 27 -9.86 15.53 -6.41
CA GLN A 27 -10.16 14.47 -7.39
C GLN A 27 -11.06 13.38 -6.83
N LEU A 28 -10.96 13.09 -5.53
CA LEU A 28 -11.83 12.15 -4.82
C LEU A 28 -13.17 12.77 -4.39
N GLY A 29 -13.35 14.10 -4.53
CA GLY A 29 -14.56 14.83 -4.16
C GLY A 29 -14.56 15.31 -2.72
N TYR A 30 -13.41 15.37 -2.05
CA TYR A 30 -13.26 15.92 -0.70
C TYR A 30 -12.73 17.37 -0.75
N PRO A 31 -12.98 18.18 0.29
CA PRO A 31 -12.32 19.48 0.43
C PRO A 31 -10.78 19.34 0.38
N LYS A 32 -10.11 20.33 -0.21
CA LYS A 32 -8.66 20.32 -0.43
C LYS A 32 -7.81 20.09 0.83
N ASP A 33 -8.30 20.55 1.97
CA ASP A 33 -7.66 20.46 3.28
C ASP A 33 -8.10 19.24 4.10
N SER A 34 -8.80 18.28 3.49
CA SER A 34 -9.21 17.04 4.15
C SER A 34 -8.00 16.20 4.54
N LYS A 35 -8.07 15.59 5.73
CA LYS A 35 -7.14 14.56 6.20
C LYS A 35 -7.67 13.21 5.72
N LEU A 36 -7.13 12.69 4.64
CA LEU A 36 -7.51 11.40 4.07
C LEU A 36 -6.53 10.33 4.56
N LEU A 37 -7.05 9.24 5.11
CA LEU A 37 -6.24 8.13 5.63
C LEU A 37 -6.73 6.80 5.07
N ILE A 38 -5.78 6.04 4.53
CA ILE A 38 -5.94 4.61 4.28
C ILE A 38 -5.26 3.89 5.45
N VAL A 39 -6.03 3.12 6.23
CA VAL A 39 -5.48 2.17 7.19
C VAL A 39 -5.34 0.85 6.48
N HIS A 40 -4.10 0.45 6.22
CA HIS A 40 -3.74 -0.60 5.28
C HIS A 40 -3.09 -1.78 5.98
N ALA A 41 -3.72 -2.95 5.89
CA ALA A 41 -3.21 -4.20 6.46
C ALA A 41 -2.40 -4.97 5.41
N ASP A 42 -1.12 -5.15 5.67
CA ASP A 42 -0.21 -5.96 4.86
C ASP A 42 -0.34 -7.47 5.20
N ASP A 43 0.29 -8.32 4.40
CA ASP A 43 0.58 -9.75 4.64
C ASP A 43 -0.59 -10.74 4.59
N LEU A 44 -1.80 -10.36 4.13
CA LEU A 44 -2.90 -11.34 4.02
C LEU A 44 -2.47 -12.57 3.19
N GLY A 45 -2.86 -13.74 3.67
CA GLY A 45 -2.53 -15.01 3.04
C GLY A 45 -1.30 -15.68 3.64
N VAL A 46 -0.58 -15.01 4.53
CA VAL A 46 0.60 -15.58 5.19
C VAL A 46 0.22 -16.69 6.17
N SER A 47 -0.83 -16.49 6.98
CA SER A 47 -1.33 -17.46 7.94
C SER A 47 -2.85 -17.37 8.10
N HIS A 48 -3.46 -18.39 8.69
CA HIS A 48 -4.87 -18.32 9.08
C HIS A 48 -5.12 -17.26 10.16
N SER A 49 -4.22 -17.15 11.11
CA SER A 49 -4.30 -16.14 12.18
C SER A 49 -4.28 -14.71 11.67
N GLU A 50 -3.45 -14.44 10.64
CA GLU A 50 -3.39 -13.17 9.91
C GLU A 50 -4.71 -12.89 9.19
N ASN A 51 -5.18 -13.88 8.42
CA ASN A 51 -6.41 -13.73 7.64
C ASN A 51 -7.62 -13.41 8.51
N VAL A 52 -7.82 -14.17 9.60
CA VAL A 52 -8.98 -13.99 10.50
C VAL A 52 -8.96 -12.61 11.17
N ALA A 53 -7.81 -12.16 11.67
CA ALA A 53 -7.67 -10.84 12.28
C ALA A 53 -7.93 -9.72 11.26
N SER A 54 -7.39 -9.85 10.05
CA SER A 54 -7.56 -8.86 8.99
C SER A 54 -9.00 -8.79 8.49
N PHE A 55 -9.69 -9.94 8.32
CA PHE A 55 -11.10 -9.95 7.92
C PHE A 55 -12.00 -9.29 8.97
N ASP A 56 -11.79 -9.59 10.25
CA ASP A 56 -12.54 -8.97 11.33
C ASP A 56 -12.31 -7.46 11.39
N ALA A 57 -11.04 -7.02 11.27
CA ALA A 57 -10.69 -5.60 11.31
C ALA A 57 -11.23 -4.82 10.11
N LEU A 58 -11.31 -5.44 8.91
CA LEU A 58 -11.93 -4.85 7.72
C LEU A 58 -13.46 -4.75 7.83
N GLU A 59 -14.13 -5.71 8.50
CA GLU A 59 -15.58 -5.71 8.64
C GLU A 59 -16.08 -4.87 9.82
N HIS A 60 -15.35 -4.85 10.94
CA HIS A 60 -15.81 -4.30 12.20
C HIS A 60 -14.91 -3.23 12.80
N GLY A 61 -13.65 -3.16 12.35
CA GLY A 61 -12.64 -2.23 12.83
C GLY A 61 -12.56 -0.93 12.03
N SER A 62 -11.38 -0.31 12.10
CA SER A 62 -11.03 0.93 11.40
C SER A 62 -10.07 0.68 10.23
N VAL A 63 -9.91 -0.56 9.78
CA VAL A 63 -9.08 -0.94 8.63
C VAL A 63 -9.88 -0.77 7.36
N THR A 64 -9.30 -0.14 6.35
CA THR A 64 -10.03 0.21 5.12
C THR A 64 -9.51 -0.50 3.89
N SER A 65 -8.32 -1.07 3.96
CA SER A 65 -7.67 -1.74 2.85
C SER A 65 -6.77 -2.85 3.35
N ALA A 66 -6.56 -3.86 2.54
CA ALA A 66 -5.59 -4.91 2.81
C ALA A 66 -4.96 -5.44 1.53
N SER A 67 -3.72 -5.94 1.62
CA SER A 67 -3.02 -6.53 0.50
C SER A 67 -2.57 -7.96 0.78
N MET A 68 -2.71 -8.82 -0.24
CA MET A 68 -2.51 -10.25 -0.11
C MET A 68 -1.22 -10.74 -0.77
N MET A 69 -0.52 -11.64 -0.10
CA MET A 69 0.68 -12.31 -0.56
C MET A 69 0.31 -13.55 -1.39
N VAL A 70 0.31 -13.41 -2.72
CA VAL A 70 -0.08 -14.48 -3.65
C VAL A 70 0.78 -15.75 -3.52
N PRO A 71 2.12 -15.67 -3.24
CA PRO A 71 2.96 -16.85 -3.11
C PRO A 71 2.75 -17.68 -1.83
N THR A 72 2.00 -17.16 -0.86
CA THR A 72 1.89 -17.80 0.46
C THR A 72 0.78 -18.85 0.53
N PRO A 73 0.90 -19.87 1.41
CA PRO A 73 -0.02 -21.01 1.42
C PRO A 73 -1.48 -20.67 1.74
N TRP A 74 -1.74 -19.64 2.54
CA TRP A 74 -3.09 -19.25 2.95
C TRP A 74 -3.77 -18.24 2.02
N PHE A 75 -3.13 -17.88 0.91
CA PHE A 75 -3.74 -17.04 -0.14
C PHE A 75 -5.11 -17.55 -0.60
N THR A 76 -5.28 -18.88 -0.71
CA THR A 76 -6.54 -19.48 -1.14
C THR A 76 -7.72 -19.22 -0.19
N GLU A 77 -7.47 -19.03 1.10
CA GLU A 77 -8.49 -18.63 2.06
C GLU A 77 -8.94 -17.19 1.82
N VAL A 78 -8.00 -16.27 1.55
CA VAL A 78 -8.32 -14.89 1.18
C VAL A 78 -9.17 -14.84 -0.08
N VAL A 79 -8.82 -15.64 -1.11
CA VAL A 79 -9.60 -15.78 -2.35
C VAL A 79 -11.02 -16.23 -2.05
N LYS A 80 -11.19 -17.25 -1.22
CA LYS A 80 -12.51 -17.75 -0.83
C LYS A 80 -13.32 -16.66 -0.12
N TYR A 81 -12.70 -15.98 0.83
CA TYR A 81 -13.34 -14.90 1.60
C TYR A 81 -13.78 -13.74 0.71
N ALA A 82 -12.90 -13.22 -0.14
CA ALA A 82 -13.18 -12.12 -1.06
C ALA A 82 -14.36 -12.40 -2.00
N LYS A 83 -14.57 -13.66 -2.38
CA LYS A 83 -15.67 -14.09 -3.25
C LYS A 83 -17.00 -14.28 -2.55
N THR A 84 -16.99 -14.61 -1.27
CA THR A 84 -18.21 -15.10 -0.58
C THR A 84 -18.79 -14.09 0.40
N ASN A 85 -17.95 -13.28 1.03
CA ASN A 85 -18.39 -12.50 2.19
C ASN A 85 -18.69 -11.04 1.87
N ASN A 86 -17.79 -10.34 1.18
CA ASN A 86 -18.03 -8.94 0.88
C ASN A 86 -17.25 -8.48 -0.38
N PRO A 87 -17.91 -8.38 -1.54
CA PRO A 87 -17.25 -7.93 -2.77
C PRO A 87 -16.87 -6.44 -2.75
N ASN A 88 -17.26 -5.69 -1.72
CA ASN A 88 -16.95 -4.26 -1.60
C ASN A 88 -15.67 -3.99 -0.81
N LEU A 89 -15.10 -5.01 -0.17
CA LEU A 89 -13.82 -4.85 0.54
C LEU A 89 -12.70 -4.49 -0.43
N ASP A 90 -11.72 -3.77 0.09
CA ASP A 90 -10.56 -3.28 -0.66
C ASP A 90 -9.40 -4.27 -0.53
N PHE A 91 -9.20 -5.08 -1.56
CA PHE A 91 -8.14 -6.07 -1.62
C PHE A 91 -7.13 -5.79 -2.72
N GLY A 92 -5.91 -5.45 -2.33
CA GLY A 92 -4.76 -5.31 -3.21
C GLY A 92 -3.84 -6.52 -3.20
N LEU A 93 -2.69 -6.37 -3.87
CA LEU A 93 -1.65 -7.39 -3.87
C LEU A 93 -0.38 -6.87 -3.21
N HIS A 94 0.07 -7.58 -2.19
CA HIS A 94 1.35 -7.42 -1.52
C HIS A 94 2.42 -8.15 -2.31
N LEU A 95 2.98 -7.47 -3.32
CA LEU A 95 3.92 -8.07 -4.27
C LEU A 95 5.18 -8.55 -3.54
N THR A 96 5.37 -9.85 -3.53
CA THR A 96 6.29 -10.56 -2.65
C THR A 96 7.42 -11.19 -3.44
N ILE A 97 8.67 -10.82 -3.12
CA ILE A 97 9.89 -11.39 -3.69
C ILE A 97 10.93 -11.79 -2.63
N THR A 98 10.52 -11.78 -1.35
CA THR A 98 11.33 -12.20 -0.19
C THR A 98 10.56 -13.22 0.62
N SER A 99 11.27 -13.99 1.47
CA SER A 99 10.70 -14.98 2.42
C SER A 99 11.58 -14.99 3.66
N GLU A 100 11.32 -14.08 4.61
CA GLU A 100 12.22 -13.74 5.71
C GLU A 100 12.20 -14.71 6.86
N TRP A 101 11.06 -15.35 7.17
CA TRP A 101 10.87 -16.08 8.42
C TRP A 101 11.63 -17.40 8.49
N GLU A 102 12.07 -17.81 9.67
CA GLU A 102 13.05 -18.87 9.85
C GLU A 102 12.58 -20.23 9.34
N ASN A 103 11.43 -20.70 9.82
CA ASN A 103 10.92 -22.04 9.53
C ASN A 103 9.76 -22.07 8.53
N TYR A 104 9.23 -20.91 8.16
CA TYR A 104 8.08 -20.78 7.27
C TYR A 104 8.50 -20.07 5.98
N LYS A 105 8.63 -20.84 4.91
CA LYS A 105 9.22 -20.38 3.65
C LYS A 105 8.28 -20.56 2.47
N TRP A 106 8.34 -19.62 1.55
CA TRP A 106 7.64 -19.66 0.28
C TRP A 106 8.59 -19.31 -0.87
N GLY A 107 8.12 -19.55 -2.09
CA GLY A 107 8.86 -19.30 -3.31
C GLY A 107 7.95 -18.66 -4.37
N PRO A 108 8.43 -18.50 -5.60
CA PRO A 108 7.73 -17.79 -6.65
C PRO A 108 6.49 -18.54 -7.13
N VAL A 109 5.52 -17.78 -7.64
CA VAL A 109 4.41 -18.34 -8.44
C VAL A 109 4.84 -18.60 -9.89
N SER A 110 5.91 -17.96 -10.33
CA SER A 110 6.56 -18.19 -11.62
C SER A 110 7.28 -19.54 -11.65
N SER A 111 7.56 -20.06 -12.87
CA SER A 111 8.51 -21.16 -13.01
C SER A 111 9.87 -20.75 -12.44
N LYS A 112 10.43 -21.58 -11.58
CA LYS A 112 11.73 -21.31 -10.92
C LYS A 112 12.84 -21.04 -11.92
N ASP A 113 12.81 -21.70 -13.09
CA ASP A 113 13.78 -21.51 -14.16
C ASP A 113 13.71 -20.11 -14.81
N SER A 114 12.57 -19.42 -14.67
CA SER A 114 12.37 -18.08 -15.22
C SER A 114 12.79 -16.95 -14.26
N VAL A 115 13.04 -17.28 -12.99
CA VAL A 115 13.31 -16.30 -11.91
C VAL A 115 14.39 -16.82 -10.95
N THR A 116 15.42 -17.43 -11.50
CA THR A 116 16.49 -18.09 -10.72
C THR A 116 17.21 -17.11 -9.79
N GLY A 117 17.35 -15.85 -10.20
CA GLY A 117 17.98 -14.79 -9.40
C GLY A 117 17.17 -14.38 -8.17
N LEU A 118 15.87 -14.69 -8.11
CA LEU A 118 15.04 -14.46 -6.92
C LEU A 118 15.21 -15.56 -5.85
N LEU A 119 15.90 -16.67 -6.18
CA LEU A 119 15.87 -17.87 -5.36
C LEU A 119 17.20 -18.15 -4.67
N ASN A 120 17.11 -18.53 -3.41
CA ASN A 120 18.23 -19.11 -2.69
C ASN A 120 18.50 -20.57 -3.14
N LYS A 121 19.58 -21.16 -2.65
CA LYS A 121 20.00 -22.55 -2.99
C LYS A 121 18.95 -23.63 -2.67
N ASN A 122 17.96 -23.34 -1.82
CA ASN A 122 16.89 -24.26 -1.45
C ASN A 122 15.63 -24.08 -2.32
N GLY A 123 15.63 -23.12 -3.24
CA GLY A 123 14.53 -22.84 -4.15
C GLY A 123 13.38 -22.05 -3.53
N TYR A 124 13.63 -21.33 -2.43
CA TYR A 124 12.77 -20.32 -1.82
C TYR A 124 13.26 -18.92 -2.17
N PHE A 125 12.44 -17.92 -2.01
CA PHE A 125 12.91 -16.55 -2.06
C PHE A 125 14.01 -16.30 -1.03
N TYR A 126 14.87 -15.31 -1.27
CA TYR A 126 15.81 -14.83 -0.26
C TYR A 126 15.09 -14.24 0.93
N SER A 127 15.72 -14.27 2.10
CA SER A 127 15.14 -13.69 3.33
C SER A 127 15.32 -12.16 3.43
N ALA A 128 16.22 -11.57 2.67
CA ALA A 128 16.53 -10.15 2.73
C ALA A 128 16.46 -9.51 1.34
N VAL A 129 15.97 -8.28 1.29
CA VAL A 129 15.87 -7.48 0.06
C VAL A 129 17.23 -7.25 -0.58
N ASP A 130 18.28 -6.99 0.21
CA ASP A 130 19.65 -6.82 -0.30
C ASP A 130 20.14 -8.04 -1.08
N SER A 131 19.76 -9.25 -0.64
CA SER A 131 20.11 -10.48 -1.36
C SER A 131 19.38 -10.59 -2.69
N VAL A 132 18.12 -10.14 -2.74
CA VAL A 132 17.38 -10.06 -4.01
C VAL A 132 18.05 -9.08 -4.97
N VAL A 133 18.37 -7.88 -4.49
CA VAL A 133 19.02 -6.82 -5.31
C VAL A 133 20.37 -7.28 -5.86
N GLN A 134 21.13 -8.07 -5.09
CA GLN A 134 22.43 -8.58 -5.51
C GLN A 134 22.36 -9.70 -6.55
N ASN A 135 21.27 -10.46 -6.61
CA ASN A 135 21.19 -11.67 -7.41
C ASN A 135 20.13 -11.63 -8.53
N ALA A 136 19.03 -10.91 -8.35
CA ALA A 136 17.96 -10.89 -9.32
C ALA A 136 18.07 -9.71 -10.30
N SER A 137 17.76 -9.98 -11.55
CA SER A 137 17.59 -8.93 -12.55
C SER A 137 16.19 -8.29 -12.45
N ALA A 138 16.06 -7.03 -12.90
CA ALA A 138 14.77 -6.36 -13.00
C ALA A 138 13.76 -7.15 -13.87
N LYS A 139 14.27 -7.90 -14.87
CA LYS A 139 13.44 -8.75 -15.72
C LYS A 139 12.82 -9.91 -14.95
N GLU A 140 13.55 -10.53 -14.05
CA GLU A 140 13.04 -11.62 -13.20
C GLU A 140 12.00 -11.08 -12.20
N VAL A 141 12.22 -9.90 -11.62
CA VAL A 141 11.24 -9.22 -10.78
C VAL A 141 9.97 -8.90 -11.59
N GLU A 142 10.11 -8.33 -12.79
CA GLU A 142 8.97 -8.05 -13.68
C GLU A 142 8.16 -9.32 -14.01
N ILE A 143 8.83 -10.45 -14.29
CA ILE A 143 8.17 -11.73 -14.55
C ILE A 143 7.37 -12.18 -13.34
N GLU A 144 7.98 -12.15 -12.16
CA GLU A 144 7.33 -12.63 -10.92
C GLU A 144 6.12 -11.77 -10.55
N ILE A 145 6.26 -10.44 -10.48
CA ILE A 145 5.14 -9.57 -10.11
C ILE A 145 3.97 -9.68 -11.10
N ASN A 146 4.23 -9.77 -12.40
CA ASN A 146 3.18 -9.97 -13.39
C ASN A 146 2.49 -11.33 -13.25
N ASN A 147 3.20 -12.39 -12.85
CA ASN A 147 2.61 -13.69 -12.59
C ASN A 147 1.80 -13.73 -11.29
N GLN A 148 2.21 -12.99 -10.24
CA GLN A 148 1.41 -12.80 -9.04
C GLN A 148 0.09 -12.09 -9.37
N ILE A 149 0.13 -10.98 -10.10
CA ILE A 149 -1.07 -10.25 -10.57
C ILE A 149 -1.98 -11.15 -11.40
N LYS A 150 -1.43 -11.86 -12.38
CA LYS A 150 -2.19 -12.79 -13.24
C LYS A 150 -2.84 -13.92 -12.44
N THR A 151 -2.14 -14.43 -11.41
CA THR A 151 -2.65 -15.49 -10.55
C THR A 151 -3.83 -15.00 -9.72
N ALA A 152 -3.76 -13.79 -9.16
CA ALA A 152 -4.86 -13.19 -8.42
C ALA A 152 -6.09 -12.95 -9.31
N TYR A 153 -5.92 -12.38 -10.50
CA TYR A 153 -7.04 -12.21 -11.45
C TYR A 153 -7.65 -13.55 -11.87
N LYS A 154 -6.81 -14.56 -12.15
CA LYS A 154 -7.30 -15.90 -12.47
C LYS A 154 -8.05 -16.54 -11.31
N ALA A 155 -7.65 -16.24 -10.08
CA ALA A 155 -8.38 -16.63 -8.88
C ALA A 155 -9.70 -15.86 -8.71
N GLY A 156 -9.96 -14.81 -9.49
CA GLY A 156 -11.19 -14.00 -9.47
C GLY A 156 -11.18 -12.86 -8.44
N ILE A 157 -9.99 -12.38 -8.05
CA ILE A 157 -9.84 -11.18 -7.21
C ILE A 157 -10.02 -9.93 -8.08
N ASP A 158 -10.84 -8.99 -7.63
CA ASP A 158 -10.87 -7.62 -8.15
C ASP A 158 -9.76 -6.80 -7.48
N VAL A 159 -8.56 -6.84 -8.06
CA VAL A 159 -7.38 -6.17 -7.50
C VAL A 159 -7.61 -4.66 -7.46
N THR A 160 -7.50 -4.07 -6.28
CA THR A 160 -7.75 -2.64 -6.07
C THR A 160 -6.49 -1.80 -6.15
N HIS A 161 -5.35 -2.33 -5.77
CA HIS A 161 -4.04 -1.67 -5.77
C HIS A 161 -2.90 -2.69 -5.70
N LEU A 162 -1.68 -2.19 -5.83
CA LEU A 162 -0.47 -2.96 -5.60
C LEU A 162 0.38 -2.23 -4.55
N ASP A 163 1.03 -3.00 -3.70
CA ASP A 163 2.07 -2.54 -2.79
C ASP A 163 3.24 -3.53 -2.73
N ALA A 164 4.16 -3.43 -1.78
CA ALA A 164 5.43 -4.13 -1.85
C ALA A 164 5.85 -4.70 -0.50
N HIS A 165 5.85 -6.02 -0.39
CA HIS A 165 6.39 -6.73 0.78
C HIS A 165 7.85 -6.31 1.04
N MET A 166 8.13 -5.85 2.27
CA MET A 166 9.44 -5.33 2.69
C MET A 166 10.02 -4.23 1.76
N GLY A 167 9.19 -3.59 0.92
CA GLY A 167 9.66 -2.65 -0.09
C GLY A 167 10.48 -3.27 -1.22
N GLY A 168 10.50 -4.59 -1.34
CA GLY A 168 11.41 -5.32 -2.22
C GLY A 168 11.34 -4.90 -3.68
N VAL A 169 10.14 -4.77 -4.25
CA VAL A 169 9.93 -4.37 -5.66
C VAL A 169 10.13 -2.87 -5.91
N MET A 170 10.44 -2.09 -4.88
CA MET A 170 10.73 -0.65 -4.98
C MET A 170 12.18 -0.31 -4.66
N ASN A 171 13.05 -1.30 -4.48
CA ASN A 171 14.39 -1.09 -3.89
C ASN A 171 15.47 -0.62 -4.89
N THR A 172 15.20 -0.72 -6.19
CA THR A 172 16.06 -0.12 -7.25
C THR A 172 15.21 0.66 -8.25
N PRO A 173 15.80 1.62 -9.00
CA PRO A 173 15.07 2.33 -10.06
C PRO A 173 14.42 1.39 -11.07
N GLU A 174 15.11 0.33 -11.49
CA GLU A 174 14.62 -0.63 -12.48
C GLU A 174 13.47 -1.50 -11.94
N TYR A 175 13.51 -1.87 -10.65
CA TYR A 175 12.42 -2.60 -9.99
C TYR A 175 11.20 -1.70 -9.84
N LEU A 176 11.41 -0.45 -9.39
CA LEU A 176 10.35 0.55 -9.28
C LEU A 176 9.68 0.82 -10.62
N GLU A 177 10.45 0.92 -11.71
CA GLU A 177 9.91 1.08 -13.06
C GLU A 177 9.02 -0.12 -13.45
N ALA A 178 9.45 -1.35 -13.19
CA ALA A 178 8.66 -2.56 -13.45
C ALA A 178 7.36 -2.57 -12.63
N TYR A 179 7.42 -2.17 -11.36
CA TYR A 179 6.29 -2.06 -10.46
C TYR A 179 5.24 -1.04 -10.94
N ILE A 180 5.68 0.17 -11.30
CA ILE A 180 4.80 1.22 -11.84
C ILE A 180 4.17 0.76 -13.17
N LYS A 181 4.96 0.16 -14.07
CA LYS A 181 4.45 -0.40 -15.33
C LYS A 181 3.36 -1.46 -15.10
N ALA A 182 3.55 -2.33 -14.09
CA ALA A 182 2.55 -3.35 -13.77
C ALA A 182 1.23 -2.73 -13.29
N GLY A 183 1.26 -1.70 -12.45
CA GLY A 183 0.07 -0.96 -12.03
C GLY A 183 -0.65 -0.27 -13.18
N ARG A 184 0.09 0.47 -14.01
CA ARG A 184 -0.45 1.16 -15.19
C ARG A 184 -1.10 0.19 -16.18
N ALA A 185 -0.46 -0.96 -16.44
CA ALA A 185 -0.96 -1.97 -17.36
C ALA A 185 -2.28 -2.62 -16.89
N ASN A 186 -2.51 -2.65 -15.58
CA ASN A 186 -3.70 -3.24 -14.97
C ASN A 186 -4.75 -2.19 -14.56
N ASN A 187 -4.50 -0.88 -14.79
CA ASN A 187 -5.33 0.22 -14.33
C ASN A 187 -5.64 0.15 -12.83
N VAL A 188 -4.62 -0.12 -12.03
CA VAL A 188 -4.66 -0.11 -10.57
C VAL A 188 -3.56 0.80 -10.02
N PRO A 189 -3.82 1.58 -8.96
CA PRO A 189 -2.81 2.39 -8.32
C PRO A 189 -1.74 1.49 -7.71
N VAL A 190 -0.51 2.00 -7.66
CA VAL A 190 0.58 1.40 -6.90
C VAL A 190 0.90 2.31 -5.73
N LEU A 191 1.25 1.76 -4.58
CA LEU A 191 1.68 2.55 -3.43
C LEU A 191 3.01 3.24 -3.75
N LEU A 192 2.94 4.53 -4.04
CA LEU A 192 4.10 5.41 -4.21
C LEU A 192 4.14 6.44 -3.09
N THR A 193 5.32 6.74 -2.60
CA THR A 193 5.54 7.75 -1.57
C THR A 193 6.74 8.63 -1.92
N LYS A 194 6.68 9.89 -1.53
CA LYS A 194 7.81 10.85 -1.67
C LYS A 194 9.08 10.40 -0.92
N GLN A 195 8.97 9.39 -0.07
CA GLN A 195 10.11 8.82 0.68
C GLN A 195 10.99 7.89 -0.19
N ILE A 196 10.52 7.46 -1.37
CA ILE A 196 11.32 6.66 -2.30
C ILE A 196 12.39 7.57 -2.94
N PRO A 197 13.70 7.35 -2.69
CA PRO A 197 14.74 8.33 -3.02
C PRO A 197 14.85 8.68 -4.51
N PHE A 198 14.51 7.77 -5.40
CA PHE A 198 14.65 7.91 -6.86
C PHE A 198 13.30 7.96 -7.59
N LEU A 199 12.18 8.17 -6.89
CA LEU A 199 10.85 8.17 -7.48
C LEU A 199 10.74 9.18 -8.65
N ASN A 200 11.15 10.42 -8.42
CA ASN A 200 11.05 11.48 -9.44
C ASN A 200 11.88 11.13 -10.67
N ASP A 201 13.12 10.64 -10.49
CA ASP A 201 14.01 10.26 -11.58
C ASP A 201 13.44 9.13 -12.43
N VAL A 202 12.70 8.20 -11.83
CA VAL A 202 12.02 7.10 -12.53
C VAL A 202 10.81 7.64 -13.28
N LEU A 203 9.95 8.43 -12.62
CA LEU A 203 8.74 8.98 -13.24
C LEU A 203 9.06 9.92 -14.42
N GLU A 204 10.14 10.72 -14.34
CA GLU A 204 10.58 11.62 -15.42
C GLU A 204 11.05 10.85 -16.67
N LYS A 205 11.57 9.64 -16.50
CA LYS A 205 12.02 8.77 -17.61
C LYS A 205 10.88 7.97 -18.24
N MET A 206 9.78 7.81 -17.53
CA MET A 206 8.60 7.10 -18.02
C MET A 206 7.71 8.03 -18.83
N GLU A 207 6.83 7.46 -19.68
CA GLU A 207 5.77 8.25 -20.31
C GLU A 207 4.91 8.93 -19.23
N PRO A 208 4.63 10.24 -19.37
CA PRO A 208 3.81 10.95 -18.40
C PRO A 208 2.45 10.28 -18.18
N SER A 209 2.02 10.20 -16.94
CA SER A 209 0.70 9.69 -16.57
C SER A 209 0.09 10.54 -15.47
N ASN A 210 -1.15 10.95 -15.62
CA ASN A 210 -1.93 11.61 -14.59
C ASN A 210 -2.61 10.62 -13.63
N LYS A 211 -2.34 9.31 -13.80
CA LYS A 211 -2.88 8.22 -12.99
C LYS A 211 -1.93 7.71 -11.92
N ASP A 212 -0.73 8.26 -11.82
CA ASP A 212 0.22 7.90 -10.77
C ASP A 212 -0.13 8.67 -9.50
N VAL A 213 -0.65 7.95 -8.51
CA VAL A 213 -1.03 8.51 -7.22
C VAL A 213 0.11 8.34 -6.23
N VAL A 214 0.65 9.47 -5.76
CA VAL A 214 1.72 9.50 -4.74
C VAL A 214 1.10 9.94 -3.43
N VAL A 215 1.20 9.10 -2.39
CA VAL A 215 0.74 9.46 -1.05
C VAL A 215 1.63 10.56 -0.46
N ASP A 216 1.02 11.52 0.22
CA ASP A 216 1.74 12.63 0.85
C ASP A 216 2.56 12.13 2.03
N ASN A 217 2.01 11.20 2.81
CA ASN A 217 2.67 10.64 3.98
C ASN A 217 2.44 9.12 4.04
N LEU A 218 3.51 8.38 4.27
CA LEU A 218 3.48 6.96 4.59
C LEU A 218 3.92 6.79 6.05
N TYR A 219 3.09 6.13 6.84
CA TYR A 219 3.35 5.85 8.25
C TYR A 219 3.42 4.34 8.48
N SER A 220 4.26 3.94 9.41
CA SER A 220 4.31 2.60 9.98
C SER A 220 4.97 2.68 11.36
N ALA A 221 4.62 1.79 12.28
CA ALA A 221 5.34 1.65 13.53
C ALA A 221 6.73 1.02 13.28
N GLY A 222 7.69 1.38 14.13
CA GLY A 222 9.01 0.77 14.17
C GLY A 222 9.28 0.03 15.49
N PRO A 223 10.43 -0.67 15.63
CA PRO A 223 10.78 -1.38 16.85
C PRO A 223 10.66 -0.56 18.13
N THR A 224 11.12 0.70 18.10
CA THR A 224 11.04 1.60 19.26
C THR A 224 9.60 1.92 19.65
N ASP A 225 8.68 2.02 18.68
CA ASP A 225 7.27 2.30 18.93
C ASP A 225 6.61 1.11 19.61
N PHE A 226 6.94 -0.11 19.17
CA PHE A 226 6.48 -1.33 19.79
C PHE A 226 6.98 -1.48 21.23
N ASP A 227 8.28 -1.25 21.47
CA ASP A 227 8.89 -1.32 22.80
C ASP A 227 8.29 -0.30 23.77
N ASN A 228 7.85 0.86 23.29
CA ASN A 228 7.21 1.92 24.08
C ASN A 228 5.68 1.79 24.18
N GLY A 229 5.07 0.94 23.39
CA GLY A 229 3.63 0.67 23.38
C GLY A 229 2.91 1.18 22.12
N MET A 230 2.44 0.24 21.31
CA MET A 230 1.76 0.50 20.02
C MET A 230 0.55 1.42 20.15
N ALA A 231 -0.24 1.25 21.22
CA ALA A 231 -1.44 2.07 21.43
C ALA A 231 -1.13 3.56 21.68
N ASP A 232 0.01 3.85 22.30
CA ASP A 232 0.45 5.23 22.54
C ASP A 232 1.01 5.84 21.24
N PHE A 233 1.79 5.06 20.48
CA PHE A 233 2.26 5.47 19.15
C PHE A 233 1.10 5.85 18.23
N TYR A 234 0.09 4.99 18.09
CA TYR A 234 -1.06 5.28 17.23
C TYR A 234 -1.91 6.44 17.74
N THR A 235 -2.07 6.60 19.06
CA THR A 235 -2.77 7.74 19.66
C THR A 235 -2.09 9.05 19.28
N ASP A 236 -0.77 9.09 19.40
CA ASP A 236 0.07 10.25 19.05
C ASP A 236 0.04 10.54 17.54
N LEU A 237 0.12 9.50 16.72
CA LEU A 237 0.07 9.60 15.26
C LEU A 237 -1.25 10.20 14.77
N MET A 238 -2.40 9.72 15.28
CA MET A 238 -3.73 10.23 14.88
C MET A 238 -3.84 11.74 15.13
N GLY A 239 -3.27 12.24 16.22
CA GLY A 239 -3.21 13.68 16.50
C GLY A 239 -2.33 14.50 15.55
N LYS A 240 -1.42 13.85 14.82
CA LYS A 240 -0.42 14.49 13.95
C LYS A 240 -0.70 14.34 12.44
N ILE A 241 -1.70 13.56 12.04
CA ILE A 241 -2.04 13.40 10.62
C ILE A 241 -2.39 14.77 10.02
N ALA A 242 -1.66 15.13 8.97
CA ALA A 242 -1.81 16.37 8.22
C ALA A 242 -2.87 16.27 7.11
N PRO A 243 -3.39 17.40 6.59
CA PRO A 243 -4.18 17.40 5.35
C PRO A 243 -3.43 16.76 4.18
N GLY A 244 -4.19 16.12 3.27
CA GLY A 244 -3.68 15.37 2.13
C GLY A 244 -3.95 13.88 2.26
N LEU A 245 -3.34 13.08 1.39
CA LEU A 245 -3.48 11.63 1.35
C LEU A 245 -2.38 10.97 2.19
N SER A 246 -2.77 10.25 3.22
CA SER A 246 -1.89 9.46 4.06
C SER A 246 -2.22 7.96 3.95
N CYS A 247 -1.20 7.11 4.02
CA CYS A 247 -1.34 5.67 4.18
C CYS A 247 -0.61 5.22 5.45
N LEU A 248 -1.27 4.43 6.28
CA LEU A 248 -0.72 3.84 7.49
C LEU A 248 -0.67 2.32 7.31
N ILE A 249 0.55 1.79 7.26
CA ILE A 249 0.81 0.35 7.16
C ILE A 249 0.74 -0.29 8.54
N ILE A 250 -0.04 -1.34 8.65
CA ILE A 250 -0.19 -2.17 9.85
C ILE A 250 -0.14 -3.66 9.48
N HIS A 251 0.11 -4.51 10.46
CA HIS A 251 0.15 -5.96 10.28
C HIS A 251 -0.73 -6.61 11.34
N LEU A 252 -1.72 -7.37 10.93
CA LEU A 252 -2.73 -7.90 11.85
C LEU A 252 -2.60 -9.41 12.00
N ALA A 253 -2.60 -9.92 13.21
CA ALA A 253 -2.81 -11.35 13.47
C ALA A 253 -3.29 -11.57 14.90
N GLN A 254 -3.86 -12.75 15.13
CA GLN A 254 -4.07 -13.23 16.49
C GLN A 254 -2.77 -13.82 17.04
N ASP A 255 -2.37 -13.43 18.25
CA ASP A 255 -1.23 -14.01 18.95
C ASP A 255 -1.59 -15.40 19.51
N ASN A 256 -1.44 -16.42 18.66
CA ASN A 256 -1.74 -17.80 18.97
C ASN A 256 -0.59 -18.73 18.54
N ASP A 257 -0.73 -20.02 18.82
CA ASP A 257 0.30 -21.04 18.55
C ASP A 257 0.74 -21.06 17.07
N GLU A 258 -0.19 -20.83 16.13
CA GLU A 258 0.14 -20.76 14.69
C GLU A 258 1.07 -19.57 14.42
N MET A 259 0.64 -18.36 14.83
CA MET A 259 1.39 -17.15 14.51
C MET A 259 2.73 -17.09 15.25
N GLN A 260 2.78 -17.57 16.50
CA GLN A 260 4.02 -17.71 17.24
C GLN A 260 5.01 -18.67 16.55
N ALA A 261 4.52 -19.78 16.00
CA ALA A 261 5.37 -20.73 15.25
C ALA A 261 5.85 -20.17 13.92
N VAL A 262 5.00 -19.41 13.22
CA VAL A 262 5.33 -18.75 11.95
C VAL A 262 6.39 -17.68 12.14
N THR A 263 6.28 -16.87 13.20
CA THR A 263 7.15 -15.72 13.48
C THR A 263 8.20 -15.99 14.57
N VAL A 264 8.59 -17.26 14.76
CA VAL A 264 9.63 -17.62 15.72
C VAL A 264 10.91 -16.81 15.47
N ASP A 265 11.54 -16.35 16.55
CA ASP A 265 12.74 -15.51 16.54
C ASP A 265 12.57 -14.12 15.90
N HIS A 266 11.33 -13.69 15.61
CA HIS A 266 10.99 -12.35 15.12
C HIS A 266 10.15 -11.59 16.16
N PRO A 267 10.77 -10.91 17.14
CA PRO A 267 10.03 -10.16 18.16
C PRO A 267 9.32 -8.93 17.56
N TYR A 268 9.93 -8.33 16.53
CA TYR A 268 9.32 -7.23 15.77
C TYR A 268 8.60 -7.77 14.55
N TRP A 269 7.44 -7.20 14.24
CA TRP A 269 6.48 -7.68 13.23
C TRP A 269 6.01 -9.13 13.44
N GLY A 270 6.34 -9.73 14.60
CA GLY A 270 5.90 -11.06 15.01
C GLY A 270 4.49 -11.08 15.62
N SER A 271 4.12 -12.20 16.24
CA SER A 271 2.74 -12.45 16.70
C SER A 271 2.23 -11.39 17.67
N ALA A 272 3.01 -11.03 18.71
CA ALA A 272 2.61 -10.02 19.69
C ALA A 272 2.48 -8.60 19.10
N TRP A 273 3.34 -8.24 18.15
CA TRP A 273 3.22 -6.97 17.40
C TRP A 273 1.88 -6.92 16.64
N ARG A 274 1.59 -7.95 15.87
CA ARG A 274 0.40 -8.07 15.04
C ARG A 274 -0.89 -8.10 15.86
N GLN A 275 -0.85 -8.71 17.04
CA GLN A 275 -1.96 -8.66 18.00
C GLN A 275 -2.17 -7.22 18.52
N ALA A 276 -1.10 -6.48 18.79
CA ALA A 276 -1.21 -5.10 19.27
C ALA A 276 -1.81 -4.16 18.20
N ASP A 277 -1.46 -4.35 16.93
CA ASP A 277 -2.09 -3.66 15.81
C ASP A 277 -3.59 -4.01 15.72
N TYR A 278 -3.91 -5.31 15.76
CA TYR A 278 -5.30 -5.77 15.73
C TYR A 278 -6.13 -5.18 16.87
N ASP A 279 -5.63 -5.24 18.10
CA ASP A 279 -6.32 -4.71 19.28
C ASP A 279 -6.60 -3.21 19.16
N PHE A 280 -5.65 -2.43 18.63
CA PHE A 280 -5.84 -1.00 18.47
C PHE A 280 -6.86 -0.68 17.37
N PHE A 281 -6.72 -1.25 16.17
CA PHE A 281 -7.55 -0.89 15.02
C PHE A 281 -8.96 -1.48 15.06
N THR A 282 -9.23 -2.42 15.97
CA THR A 282 -10.60 -2.91 16.27
C THR A 282 -11.23 -2.22 17.48
N SER A 283 -10.50 -1.35 18.18
CA SER A 283 -10.96 -0.69 19.41
C SER A 283 -11.87 0.51 19.17
N GLU A 284 -12.78 0.79 20.10
CA GLU A 284 -13.55 2.04 20.13
C GLU A 284 -12.65 3.28 20.32
N LYS A 285 -11.47 3.13 20.96
CA LYS A 285 -10.49 4.21 21.09
C LYS A 285 -10.02 4.69 19.71
N CYS A 286 -9.71 3.79 18.79
CA CYS A 286 -9.31 4.16 17.43
C CYS A 286 -10.41 4.94 16.72
N LYS A 287 -11.66 4.47 16.77
CA LYS A 287 -12.81 5.15 16.15
C LYS A 287 -12.98 6.57 16.70
N THR A 288 -12.92 6.73 18.03
CA THR A 288 -13.01 8.05 18.69
C THR A 288 -11.89 8.98 18.22
N LEU A 289 -10.65 8.50 18.15
CA LEU A 289 -9.50 9.31 17.73
C LEU A 289 -9.63 9.77 16.26
N LEU A 290 -10.14 8.93 15.37
CA LEU A 290 -10.41 9.30 13.98
C LEU A 290 -11.44 10.43 13.88
N GLU A 291 -12.52 10.35 14.65
CA GLU A 291 -13.58 11.36 14.70
C GLU A 291 -13.07 12.69 15.30
N GLU A 292 -12.42 12.66 16.47
CA GLU A 292 -11.90 13.82 17.17
C GLU A 292 -10.87 14.60 16.34
N ASN A 293 -10.07 13.91 15.54
CA ASN A 293 -9.06 14.51 14.67
C ASN A 293 -9.57 14.82 13.25
N ASN A 294 -10.87 14.61 12.98
CA ASN A 294 -11.51 14.86 11.69
C ASN A 294 -10.80 14.13 10.53
N ILE A 295 -10.36 12.89 10.76
CA ILE A 295 -9.72 12.03 9.77
C ILE A 295 -10.82 11.30 8.97
N LYS A 296 -10.71 11.35 7.64
CA LYS A 296 -11.61 10.63 6.73
C LYS A 296 -10.93 9.35 6.25
N LEU A 297 -11.49 8.22 6.62
CA LEU A 297 -11.05 6.94 6.11
C LEU A 297 -11.49 6.79 4.65
N ILE A 298 -10.55 6.41 3.79
CA ILE A 298 -10.76 6.11 2.37
C ILE A 298 -10.10 4.78 2.00
N THR A 299 -10.31 4.33 0.77
CA THR A 299 -9.81 3.05 0.26
C THR A 299 -8.96 3.25 -1.00
N TRP A 300 -8.06 2.32 -1.30
CA TRP A 300 -7.39 2.24 -2.61
C TRP A 300 -8.39 1.97 -3.73
N LYS A 301 -9.45 1.23 -3.45
CA LYS A 301 -10.55 1.00 -4.39
C LYS A 301 -11.20 2.31 -4.81
N GLU A 302 -11.43 3.23 -3.87
CA GLU A 302 -11.98 4.56 -4.16
C GLU A 302 -11.04 5.36 -5.08
N ILE A 303 -9.73 5.34 -4.82
CA ILE A 303 -8.70 5.96 -5.66
C ILE A 303 -8.71 5.33 -7.06
N ARG A 304 -8.70 4.01 -7.16
CA ARG A 304 -8.76 3.29 -8.43
C ARG A 304 -9.98 3.70 -9.26
N ASP A 305 -11.14 3.68 -8.65
CA ASP A 305 -12.40 3.85 -9.37
C ASP A 305 -12.66 5.31 -9.73
N LYS A 306 -12.29 6.28 -8.88
CA LYS A 306 -12.52 7.71 -9.12
C LYS A 306 -11.40 8.42 -9.89
N ILE A 307 -10.15 7.93 -9.83
CA ILE A 307 -9.01 8.59 -10.48
C ILE A 307 -8.51 7.78 -11.69
N LEU A 308 -8.21 6.48 -11.52
CA LEU A 308 -7.60 5.70 -12.58
C LEU A 308 -8.60 5.19 -13.61
N ARG A 309 -9.81 4.82 -13.19
CA ARG A 309 -10.88 4.24 -14.02
C ARG A 309 -12.04 5.20 -14.25
N ALA A 310 -11.93 6.47 -13.83
CA ALA A 310 -12.93 7.48 -14.18
C ALA A 310 -13.01 7.61 -15.71
N GLU A 311 -14.25 7.58 -16.27
CA GLU A 311 -14.55 7.77 -17.69
C GLU A 311 -14.44 9.23 -18.10
#